data_e8160b5d70adeaeffc052236f167f543
#
_entry.id   e8160b5d70adeaeffc052236f167f543
#
_cell.length_a   1.000
_cell.length_b   1.000
_cell.length_c   1.000
_cell.angle_alpha   90.00
_cell.angle_beta   90.00
_cell.angle_gamma   90.00
#
_symmetry.space_group_name_H-M   'P 1'
#
loop_
_entity.id
_entity.type
_entity.pdbx_description
1 polymer ?
#
loop_
_entity_poly.entity_id
_entity_poly.type
_entity_poly.pdbx_seq_one_letter_code
_entity_poly.pdbx_strand_id
1 'polypeptide(L)'
;MTLTELKYIVAVAREKHFGKAADACYVSQPTLSVAIKKLEEELEVKLFERSASEVSVTPLGEEIVRQAQMVLEQAAGIKEIAKRGKDPLAGALTLGVIYTIGPYLLPELVRNSITRTPQMPLMLQENFTVKLLEMLRTGEIDCAIMAEPFPDTGLAVAELYDEPFMAAVPSNHPLAERTSVSSEDLKQETMLLLGAGHCFRDHVLEVCPEFARFSSNAEGIRKSFEGSSLETIKHMVAAGMGVTLVPRLGVPKRALRDLKAPAKARRKLVDDDTDETFVRYLPIVDGQNAAPPSRRVVLAWRRSFTRYEAIAALRNAIYACELPGVHRIT
;
A
#
# COMPACT_ATOMS: atom_id res chain seq x y z
N MET A 1 20.27 -5.15 30.84
CA MET A 1 19.32 -5.05 29.71
C MET A 1 18.76 -6.42 29.35
N THR A 2 17.44 -6.59 29.25
CA THR A 2 16.74 -7.84 28.96
C THR A 2 15.76 -7.69 27.79
N LEU A 3 15.39 -8.80 27.13
CA LEU A 3 14.37 -8.76 26.07
C LEU A 3 13.01 -8.22 26.55
N THR A 4 12.71 -8.39 27.84
CA THR A 4 11.48 -7.87 28.44
C THR A 4 11.51 -6.35 28.53
N GLU A 5 12.62 -5.77 28.96
CA GLU A 5 12.82 -4.32 28.99
C GLU A 5 12.77 -3.72 27.57
N LEU A 6 13.37 -4.39 26.57
CA LEU A 6 13.27 -3.98 25.18
C LEU A 6 11.81 -3.99 24.65
N LYS A 7 11.02 -5.02 25.03
CA LYS A 7 9.57 -5.03 24.69
C LYS A 7 8.83 -3.85 25.31
N TYR A 8 9.16 -3.49 26.53
CA TYR A 8 8.49 -2.39 27.22
C TYR A 8 8.76 -1.04 26.54
N ILE A 9 10.02 -0.74 26.18
CA ILE A 9 10.33 0.52 25.48
C ILE A 9 9.68 0.58 24.10
N VAL A 10 9.64 -0.51 23.35
CA VAL A 10 8.95 -0.58 22.06
C VAL A 10 7.45 -0.37 22.24
N ALA A 11 6.82 -0.98 23.26
CA ALA A 11 5.40 -0.79 23.54
C ALA A 11 5.08 0.66 23.92
N VAL A 12 5.90 1.30 24.78
CA VAL A 12 5.67 2.72 25.14
C VAL A 12 5.86 3.66 23.96
N ALA A 13 6.84 3.40 23.10
CA ALA A 13 7.05 4.20 21.89
C ALA A 13 5.87 4.11 20.93
N ARG A 14 5.24 2.92 20.81
CA ARG A 14 4.07 2.69 19.98
C ARG A 14 2.81 3.33 20.55
N GLU A 15 2.52 3.06 21.83
CA GLU A 15 1.27 3.48 22.47
C GLU A 15 1.29 4.95 22.91
N LYS A 16 2.47 5.56 23.02
CA LYS A 16 2.70 6.93 23.56
C LYS A 16 2.02 7.17 24.91
N HIS A 17 1.78 6.08 25.66
CA HIS A 17 1.09 6.09 26.93
C HIS A 17 1.49 4.87 27.78
N PHE A 18 2.05 5.11 28.98
CA PHE A 18 2.56 4.03 29.85
C PHE A 18 1.50 3.03 30.30
N GLY A 19 0.28 3.48 30.58
CA GLY A 19 -0.83 2.60 30.97
C GLY A 19 -1.22 1.66 29.83
N LYS A 20 -1.48 2.18 28.63
CA LYS A 20 -1.80 1.37 27.44
C LYS A 20 -0.67 0.40 27.07
N ALA A 21 0.58 0.85 27.20
CA ALA A 21 1.75 -0.01 26.96
C ALA A 21 1.84 -1.15 27.98
N ALA A 22 1.53 -0.87 29.25
CA ALA A 22 1.49 -1.88 30.30
C ALA A 22 0.40 -2.94 30.04
N ASP A 23 -0.80 -2.49 29.65
CA ASP A 23 -1.90 -3.38 29.25
C ASP A 23 -1.49 -4.26 28.05
N ALA A 24 -0.88 -3.67 27.02
CA ALA A 24 -0.37 -4.38 25.86
C ALA A 24 0.74 -5.41 26.19
N CYS A 25 1.48 -5.16 27.27
CA CYS A 25 2.53 -6.07 27.76
C CYS A 25 2.04 -7.04 28.86
N TYR A 26 0.75 -6.98 29.24
CA TYR A 26 0.15 -7.80 30.31
C TYR A 26 0.85 -7.62 31.67
N VAL A 27 1.21 -6.39 32.02
CA VAL A 27 1.86 -6.05 33.29
C VAL A 27 1.20 -4.81 33.94
N SER A 28 1.53 -4.56 35.21
CA SER A 28 1.10 -3.31 35.84
C SER A 28 1.93 -2.12 35.35
N GLN A 29 1.31 -0.94 35.26
CA GLN A 29 2.03 0.28 34.86
C GLN A 29 3.25 0.58 35.76
N PRO A 30 3.21 0.42 37.10
CA PRO A 30 4.38 0.59 37.95
C PRO A 30 5.52 -0.35 37.55
N THR A 31 5.24 -1.64 37.29
CA THR A 31 6.23 -2.63 36.86
C THR A 31 6.93 -2.19 35.57
N LEU A 32 6.15 -1.78 34.56
CA LEU A 32 6.69 -1.31 33.30
C LEU A 32 7.52 -0.03 33.48
N SER A 33 7.02 0.94 34.27
CA SER A 33 7.73 2.20 34.52
C SER A 33 9.06 2.00 35.25
N VAL A 34 9.12 1.12 36.23
CA VAL A 34 10.36 0.79 36.97
C VAL A 34 11.37 0.12 36.05
N ALA A 35 10.94 -0.82 35.23
CA ALA A 35 11.83 -1.51 34.30
C ALA A 35 12.42 -0.54 33.24
N ILE A 36 11.62 0.38 32.71
CA ILE A 36 12.10 1.40 31.77
C ILE A 36 13.07 2.35 32.44
N LYS A 37 12.76 2.83 33.67
CA LYS A 37 13.67 3.70 34.43
C LYS A 37 15.02 3.01 34.66
N LYS A 38 15.02 1.74 35.06
CA LYS A 38 16.24 0.96 35.25
C LYS A 38 17.04 0.84 33.95
N LEU A 39 16.38 0.62 32.82
CA LEU A 39 17.04 0.57 31.51
C LEU A 39 17.63 1.93 31.12
N GLU A 40 16.92 3.04 31.34
CA GLU A 40 17.45 4.41 31.13
C GLU A 40 18.68 4.68 31.99
N GLU A 41 18.67 4.22 33.25
CA GLU A 41 19.80 4.34 34.18
C GLU A 41 21.00 3.47 33.71
N GLU A 42 20.75 2.23 33.25
CA GLU A 42 21.79 1.35 32.71
C GLU A 42 22.45 1.90 31.44
N LEU A 43 21.66 2.52 30.57
CA LEU A 43 22.14 3.09 29.31
C LEU A 43 22.64 4.54 29.46
N GLU A 44 22.47 5.16 30.64
CA GLU A 44 22.81 6.55 30.94
C GLU A 44 22.13 7.56 29.99
N VAL A 45 20.92 7.22 29.48
CA VAL A 45 20.15 8.07 28.54
C VAL A 45 18.69 8.16 28.92
N LYS A 46 18.03 9.24 28.49
CA LYS A 46 16.57 9.36 28.54
C LYS A 46 15.97 8.93 27.22
N LEU A 47 15.08 7.93 27.28
CA LEU A 47 14.36 7.39 26.12
C LEU A 47 13.04 8.15 25.90
N PHE A 48 12.41 8.57 27.00
CA PHE A 48 11.10 9.22 26.97
C PHE A 48 11.08 10.52 27.75
N GLU A 49 10.41 11.49 27.19
CA GLU A 49 10.01 12.72 27.86
C GLU A 49 8.54 12.61 28.29
N ARG A 50 8.26 13.04 29.53
CA ARG A 50 6.93 13.01 30.11
C ARG A 50 6.42 14.43 30.24
N SER A 51 5.38 14.79 29.52
CA SER A 51 4.57 15.99 29.80
C SER A 51 3.30 15.59 30.56
N ALA A 52 2.56 16.58 31.03
CA ALA A 52 1.33 16.35 31.81
C ALA A 52 0.23 15.59 31.01
N SER A 53 0.30 15.63 29.69
CA SER A 53 -0.71 15.03 28.78
C SER A 53 -0.19 14.02 27.78
N GLU A 54 1.14 13.91 27.59
CA GLU A 54 1.71 13.12 26.49
C GLU A 54 3.08 12.54 26.82
N VAL A 55 3.37 11.39 26.26
CA VAL A 55 4.69 10.75 26.30
C VAL A 55 5.30 10.86 24.91
N SER A 56 6.43 11.55 24.79
CA SER A 56 7.23 11.66 23.56
C SER A 56 8.51 10.84 23.69
N VAL A 57 8.97 10.34 22.55
CA VAL A 57 10.27 9.64 22.46
C VAL A 57 11.35 10.67 22.17
N THR A 58 12.48 10.61 22.88
CA THR A 58 13.62 11.51 22.56
C THR A 58 14.25 11.11 21.23
N PRO A 59 14.97 12.00 20.52
CA PRO A 59 15.67 11.64 19.29
C PRO A 59 16.60 10.44 19.43
N LEU A 60 17.37 10.36 20.50
CA LEU A 60 18.22 9.21 20.81
C LEU A 60 17.37 7.98 21.21
N GLY A 61 16.25 8.20 21.90
CA GLY A 61 15.26 7.18 22.22
C GLY A 61 14.69 6.51 20.97
N GLU A 62 14.42 7.23 19.90
CA GLU A 62 13.95 6.67 18.64
C GLU A 62 14.97 5.71 18.01
N GLU A 63 16.25 6.05 18.07
CA GLU A 63 17.31 5.18 17.56
C GLU A 63 17.42 3.89 18.40
N ILE A 64 17.37 4.03 19.72
CA ILE A 64 17.44 2.90 20.65
C ILE A 64 16.20 2.00 20.50
N VAL A 65 15.01 2.58 20.35
CA VAL A 65 13.77 1.80 20.12
C VAL A 65 13.83 1.04 18.78
N ARG A 66 14.36 1.64 17.72
CA ARG A 66 14.58 0.94 16.43
C ARG A 66 15.54 -0.24 16.61
N GLN A 67 16.64 -0.03 17.33
CA GLN A 67 17.61 -1.11 17.60
C GLN A 67 17.00 -2.20 18.47
N ALA A 68 16.23 -1.83 19.50
CA ALA A 68 15.50 -2.78 20.36
C ALA A 68 14.52 -3.63 19.56
N GLN A 69 13.80 -3.03 18.61
CA GLN A 69 12.90 -3.74 17.70
C GLN A 69 13.65 -4.80 16.88
N MET A 70 14.79 -4.46 16.29
CA MET A 70 15.62 -5.40 15.54
C MET A 70 16.09 -6.59 16.42
N VAL A 71 16.50 -6.32 17.65
CA VAL A 71 16.91 -7.38 18.60
C VAL A 71 15.76 -8.32 18.93
N LEU A 72 14.56 -7.78 19.16
CA LEU A 72 13.36 -8.57 19.43
C LEU A 72 12.97 -9.46 18.25
N GLU A 73 13.10 -8.96 17.03
CA GLU A 73 12.87 -9.72 15.80
C GLU A 73 13.89 -10.85 15.64
N GLN A 74 15.17 -10.59 15.88
CA GLN A 74 16.20 -11.62 15.84
C GLN A 74 15.96 -12.71 16.92
N ALA A 75 15.55 -12.31 18.12
CA ALA A 75 15.18 -13.24 19.18
C ALA A 75 13.94 -14.08 18.84
N ALA A 76 12.95 -13.48 18.17
CA ALA A 76 11.79 -14.20 17.64
C ALA A 76 12.21 -15.18 16.53
N GLY A 77 13.15 -14.79 15.67
CA GLY A 77 13.74 -15.62 14.63
C GLY A 77 14.37 -16.91 15.17
N ILE A 78 15.00 -16.88 16.35
CA ILE A 78 15.52 -18.09 17.00
C ILE A 78 14.41 -19.10 17.29
N LYS A 79 13.26 -18.64 17.77
CA LYS A 79 12.10 -19.53 18.02
C LYS A 79 11.52 -20.09 16.73
N GLU A 80 11.50 -19.28 15.67
CA GLU A 80 11.05 -19.70 14.34
C GLU A 80 12.03 -20.72 13.73
N ILE A 81 13.34 -20.50 13.84
CA ILE A 81 14.35 -21.49 13.43
C ILE A 81 14.17 -22.81 14.18
N ALA A 82 13.94 -22.76 15.48
CA ALA A 82 13.67 -23.96 16.28
C ALA A 82 12.38 -24.70 15.86
N LYS A 83 11.34 -23.97 15.47
CA LYS A 83 10.11 -24.55 14.93
C LYS A 83 10.26 -25.10 13.51
N ARG A 84 11.13 -24.49 12.70
CA ARG A 84 11.38 -24.85 11.30
C ARG A 84 12.09 -26.17 11.09
N GLY A 85 12.45 -26.91 12.11
CA GLY A 85 13.28 -28.11 11.99
C GLY A 85 12.94 -29.07 10.83
N LYS A 86 11.90 -28.77 10.02
CA LYS A 86 11.49 -29.56 8.84
C LYS A 86 10.94 -28.77 7.64
N ASP A 87 10.43 -27.53 7.77
CA ASP A 87 9.84 -26.77 6.66
C ASP A 87 10.08 -25.25 6.80
N PRO A 88 10.90 -24.63 5.94
CA PRO A 88 11.19 -23.19 5.98
C PRO A 88 9.98 -22.31 5.66
N LEU A 89 8.93 -22.88 5.06
CA LEU A 89 7.69 -22.16 4.71
C LEU A 89 6.60 -22.33 5.79
N ALA A 90 6.84 -23.08 6.87
CA ALA A 90 5.84 -23.26 7.92
C ALA A 90 5.54 -21.96 8.69
N GLY A 91 4.27 -21.72 8.97
CA GLY A 91 3.78 -20.59 9.77
C GLY A 91 3.25 -19.41 8.94
N ALA A 92 2.36 -18.63 9.53
CA ALA A 92 1.71 -17.50 8.88
C ALA A 92 2.72 -16.43 8.40
N LEU A 93 2.38 -15.75 7.32
CA LEU A 93 3.07 -14.57 6.82
C LEU A 93 2.08 -13.39 6.80
N THR A 94 2.39 -12.32 7.54
CA THR A 94 1.55 -11.12 7.59
C THR A 94 1.94 -10.15 6.49
N LEU A 95 1.04 -9.98 5.53
CA LEU A 95 1.23 -9.15 4.34
C LEU A 95 0.37 -7.89 4.40
N GLY A 96 1.02 -6.73 4.38
CA GLY A 96 0.39 -5.45 4.15
C GLY A 96 0.25 -5.15 2.66
N VAL A 97 -0.84 -4.51 2.25
CA VAL A 97 -1.05 -4.09 0.85
C VAL A 97 -1.72 -2.72 0.83
N ILE A 98 -1.34 -1.85 -0.10
CA ILE A 98 -2.04 -0.57 -0.27
C ILE A 98 -3.41 -0.78 -0.91
N TYR A 99 -4.40 0.03 -0.51
CA TYR A 99 -5.79 -0.04 -0.96
C TYR A 99 -5.99 -0.04 -2.49
N THR A 100 -5.07 0.56 -3.24
CA THR A 100 -5.16 0.64 -4.70
C THR A 100 -4.53 -0.55 -5.43
N ILE A 101 -4.01 -1.54 -4.69
CA ILE A 101 -3.48 -2.81 -5.23
C ILE A 101 -4.31 -3.98 -4.70
N GLY A 102 -4.69 -3.95 -3.41
CA GLY A 102 -5.36 -5.05 -2.73
C GLY A 102 -6.51 -5.67 -3.50
N PRO A 103 -7.55 -4.92 -3.89
CA PRO A 103 -8.74 -5.47 -4.55
C PRO A 103 -8.44 -6.23 -5.85
N TYR A 104 -7.36 -5.90 -6.53
CA TYR A 104 -7.03 -6.41 -7.86
C TYR A 104 -6.02 -7.56 -7.85
N LEU A 105 -5.11 -7.56 -6.87
CA LEU A 105 -4.05 -8.57 -6.75
C LEU A 105 -4.41 -9.68 -5.76
N LEU A 106 -4.96 -9.33 -4.59
CA LEU A 106 -5.16 -10.28 -3.49
C LEU A 106 -6.03 -11.50 -3.85
N PRO A 107 -7.14 -11.38 -4.60
CA PRO A 107 -7.98 -12.55 -4.90
C PRO A 107 -7.23 -13.66 -5.62
N GLU A 108 -6.33 -13.33 -6.53
CA GLU A 108 -5.55 -14.31 -7.27
C GLU A 108 -4.30 -14.75 -6.49
N LEU A 109 -3.64 -13.81 -5.81
CA LEU A 109 -2.49 -14.10 -4.96
C LEU A 109 -2.84 -15.10 -3.85
N VAL A 110 -3.97 -14.91 -3.16
CA VAL A 110 -4.43 -15.82 -2.11
C VAL A 110 -4.66 -17.21 -2.66
N ARG A 111 -5.33 -17.33 -3.82
CA ARG A 111 -5.58 -18.60 -4.47
C ARG A 111 -4.28 -19.33 -4.83
N ASN A 112 -3.33 -18.60 -5.40
CA ASN A 112 -2.00 -19.13 -5.73
C ASN A 112 -1.22 -19.53 -4.48
N SER A 113 -1.28 -18.73 -3.41
CA SER A 113 -0.59 -19.03 -2.16
C SER A 113 -1.15 -20.27 -1.46
N ILE A 114 -2.46 -20.43 -1.39
CA ILE A 114 -3.09 -21.65 -0.82
C ILE A 114 -2.61 -22.91 -1.55
N THR A 115 -2.47 -22.85 -2.88
CA THR A 115 -2.05 -23.99 -3.67
C THR A 115 -0.56 -24.25 -3.57
N ARG A 116 0.28 -23.22 -3.57
CA ARG A 116 1.75 -23.35 -3.65
C ARG A 116 2.42 -23.48 -2.28
N THR A 117 1.86 -22.86 -1.26
CA THR A 117 2.44 -22.77 0.09
C THR A 117 1.35 -22.97 1.15
N PRO A 118 0.69 -24.15 1.21
CA PRO A 118 -0.43 -24.39 2.13
C PRO A 118 -0.03 -24.29 3.60
N GLN A 119 1.26 -24.48 3.92
CA GLN A 119 1.82 -24.38 5.28
C GLN A 119 2.12 -22.92 5.68
N MET A 120 1.98 -21.95 4.75
CA MET A 120 2.24 -20.53 4.96
C MET A 120 0.97 -19.72 4.68
N PRO A 121 -0.03 -19.75 5.57
CA PRO A 121 -1.23 -18.94 5.39
C PRO A 121 -0.88 -17.45 5.41
N LEU A 122 -1.50 -16.68 4.50
CA LEU A 122 -1.35 -15.22 4.46
C LEU A 122 -2.34 -14.55 5.40
N MET A 123 -1.81 -13.72 6.30
CA MET A 123 -2.60 -12.78 7.12
C MET A 123 -2.55 -11.42 6.43
N LEU A 124 -3.68 -10.96 5.90
CA LEU A 124 -3.74 -9.79 5.03
C LEU A 124 -4.20 -8.54 5.78
N GLN A 125 -3.54 -7.42 5.51
CA GLN A 125 -3.91 -6.10 6.02
C GLN A 125 -3.83 -5.07 4.89
N GLU A 126 -4.89 -4.29 4.69
CA GLU A 126 -4.87 -3.17 3.76
C GLU A 126 -4.72 -1.86 4.52
N ASN A 127 -3.82 -0.98 4.05
CA ASN A 127 -3.62 0.33 4.67
C ASN A 127 -2.98 1.34 3.70
N PHE A 128 -2.82 2.58 4.16
CA PHE A 128 -2.03 3.61 3.48
C PHE A 128 -0.54 3.29 3.52
N THR A 129 0.22 3.78 2.53
CA THR A 129 1.68 3.58 2.45
C THR A 129 2.39 3.97 3.74
N VAL A 130 2.08 5.14 4.29
CA VAL A 130 2.71 5.64 5.53
C VAL A 130 2.46 4.68 6.70
N LYS A 131 1.23 4.15 6.82
CA LYS A 131 0.89 3.22 7.91
C LYS A 131 1.58 1.87 7.71
N LEU A 132 1.64 1.35 6.49
CA LEU A 132 2.36 0.10 6.19
C LEU A 132 3.86 0.22 6.48
N LEU A 133 4.48 1.36 6.18
CA LEU A 133 5.88 1.63 6.53
C LEU A 133 6.10 1.63 8.06
N GLU A 134 5.16 2.21 8.82
CA GLU A 134 5.17 2.14 10.27
C GLU A 134 5.03 0.70 10.78
N MET A 135 4.05 -0.05 10.27
CA MET A 135 3.79 -1.45 10.64
C MET A 135 4.96 -2.38 10.28
N LEU A 136 5.64 -2.14 9.16
CA LEU A 136 6.89 -2.83 8.83
C LEU A 136 7.96 -2.53 9.87
N ARG A 137 8.14 -1.27 10.23
CA ARG A 137 9.16 -0.83 11.18
C ARG A 137 8.93 -1.38 12.59
N THR A 138 7.67 -1.49 13.02
CA THR A 138 7.30 -2.04 14.33
C THR A 138 7.18 -3.56 14.36
N GLY A 139 7.31 -4.23 13.21
CA GLY A 139 7.16 -5.70 13.14
C GLY A 139 5.71 -6.19 13.23
N GLU A 140 4.74 -5.31 13.09
CA GLU A 140 3.32 -5.66 13.06
C GLU A 140 2.96 -6.44 11.79
N ILE A 141 3.64 -6.14 10.67
CA ILE A 141 3.59 -6.92 9.44
C ILE A 141 4.99 -7.38 9.03
N ASP A 142 5.05 -8.49 8.32
CA ASP A 142 6.31 -9.10 7.84
C ASP A 142 6.81 -8.44 6.56
N CYS A 143 5.92 -8.19 5.63
CA CYS A 143 6.20 -7.57 4.34
C CYS A 143 5.01 -6.75 3.85
N ALA A 144 5.23 -5.90 2.84
CA ALA A 144 4.17 -5.09 2.26
C ALA A 144 4.32 -4.96 0.74
N ILE A 145 3.20 -4.97 0.02
CA ILE A 145 3.13 -4.60 -1.40
C ILE A 145 2.69 -3.16 -1.48
N MET A 146 3.56 -2.32 -2.03
CA MET A 146 3.38 -0.87 -2.13
C MET A 146 3.78 -0.36 -3.50
N ALA A 147 3.55 0.91 -3.78
CA ALA A 147 4.03 1.58 -4.99
C ALA A 147 5.05 2.66 -4.63
N GLU A 148 6.12 2.75 -5.41
CA GLU A 148 7.09 3.86 -5.34
C GLU A 148 6.50 5.13 -5.98
N PRO A 149 6.99 6.36 -5.55
CA PRO A 149 8.02 6.57 -4.54
C PRO A 149 7.49 6.54 -3.10
N PHE A 150 8.34 6.12 -2.17
CA PHE A 150 8.15 6.31 -0.74
C PHE A 150 9.50 6.63 -0.07
N PRO A 151 9.52 7.23 1.14
CA PRO A 151 10.77 7.58 1.81
C PRO A 151 11.67 6.36 2.01
N ASP A 152 12.99 6.50 1.81
CA ASP A 152 13.95 5.45 2.17
C ASP A 152 13.92 5.22 3.67
N THR A 153 13.49 4.05 4.06
CA THR A 153 13.31 3.63 5.46
C THR A 153 14.30 2.54 5.86
N GLY A 154 15.31 2.25 5.03
CA GLY A 154 16.24 1.17 5.25
C GLY A 154 15.65 -0.23 5.06
N LEU A 155 14.50 -0.34 4.40
CA LEU A 155 13.87 -1.61 4.04
C LEU A 155 14.65 -2.32 2.92
N ALA A 156 14.47 -3.62 2.82
CA ALA A 156 14.78 -4.37 1.62
C ALA A 156 13.57 -4.28 0.68
N VAL A 157 13.83 -4.11 -0.61
CA VAL A 157 12.80 -3.93 -1.64
C VAL A 157 13.09 -4.87 -2.80
N ALA A 158 12.07 -5.52 -3.32
CA ALA A 158 12.09 -6.25 -4.58
C ALA A 158 11.05 -5.65 -5.52
N GLU A 159 11.51 -5.19 -6.67
CA GLU A 159 10.64 -4.73 -7.74
C GLU A 159 9.80 -5.89 -8.28
N LEU A 160 8.51 -5.65 -8.52
CA LEU A 160 7.57 -6.67 -9.00
C LEU A 160 7.15 -6.40 -10.46
N TYR A 161 6.60 -5.21 -10.68
CA TYR A 161 6.13 -4.79 -12.01
C TYR A 161 5.89 -3.30 -12.08
N ASP A 162 5.97 -2.76 -13.30
CA ASP A 162 5.49 -1.41 -13.62
C ASP A 162 4.05 -1.50 -14.12
N GLU A 163 3.17 -0.71 -13.52
CA GLU A 163 1.74 -0.70 -13.79
C GLU A 163 1.33 0.62 -14.46
N PRO A 164 0.99 0.61 -15.76
CA PRO A 164 0.54 1.81 -16.45
C PRO A 164 -0.81 2.30 -15.95
N PHE A 165 -1.06 3.61 -16.10
CA PHE A 165 -2.33 4.22 -15.79
C PHE A 165 -3.24 4.27 -17.02
N MET A 166 -4.54 4.25 -16.76
CA MET A 166 -5.60 4.42 -17.74
C MET A 166 -6.49 5.58 -17.31
N ALA A 167 -6.94 6.38 -18.24
CA ALA A 167 -8.00 7.36 -17.98
C ALA A 167 -9.35 6.64 -17.96
N ALA A 168 -10.14 6.87 -16.92
CA ALA A 168 -11.51 6.42 -16.78
C ALA A 168 -12.44 7.63 -17.04
N VAL A 169 -13.28 7.54 -18.06
CA VAL A 169 -14.20 8.60 -18.48
C VAL A 169 -15.62 8.07 -18.58
N PRO A 170 -16.68 8.89 -18.37
CA PRO A 170 -18.06 8.46 -18.60
C PRO A 170 -18.25 7.97 -20.05
N SER A 171 -19.05 6.95 -20.26
CA SER A 171 -19.26 6.37 -21.60
C SER A 171 -19.91 7.33 -22.60
N ASN A 172 -20.64 8.33 -22.11
CA ASN A 172 -21.26 9.41 -22.91
C ASN A 172 -20.38 10.65 -23.05
N HIS A 173 -19.15 10.63 -22.51
CA HIS A 173 -18.21 11.76 -22.60
C HIS A 173 -17.58 11.84 -24.00
N PRO A 174 -17.29 13.06 -24.54
CA PRO A 174 -16.62 13.20 -25.86
C PRO A 174 -15.29 12.45 -25.96
N LEU A 175 -14.52 12.38 -24.87
CA LEU A 175 -13.27 11.61 -24.82
C LEU A 175 -13.50 10.09 -24.99
N ALA A 176 -14.67 9.57 -24.66
CA ALA A 176 -14.98 8.14 -24.79
C ALA A 176 -14.97 7.63 -26.23
N GLU A 177 -15.12 8.52 -27.22
CA GLU A 177 -15.06 8.20 -28.65
C GLU A 177 -13.62 8.01 -29.15
N ARG A 178 -12.62 8.49 -28.39
CA ARG A 178 -11.21 8.40 -28.75
C ARG A 178 -10.63 7.02 -28.48
N THR A 179 -9.48 6.73 -29.08
CA THR A 179 -8.70 5.51 -28.86
C THR A 179 -7.67 5.68 -27.74
N SER A 180 -7.28 6.92 -27.46
CA SER A 180 -6.35 7.32 -26.39
C SER A 180 -6.62 8.77 -26.00
N VAL A 181 -6.12 9.17 -24.87
CA VAL A 181 -6.14 10.57 -24.38
C VAL A 181 -4.73 10.99 -23.98
N SER A 182 -4.47 12.29 -24.01
CA SER A 182 -3.25 12.88 -23.46
C SER A 182 -3.51 13.50 -22.09
N SER A 183 -2.46 13.80 -21.33
CA SER A 183 -2.58 14.58 -20.10
C SER A 183 -3.19 15.96 -20.37
N GLU A 184 -2.89 16.55 -21.54
CA GLU A 184 -3.47 17.83 -21.98
C GLU A 184 -4.99 17.77 -22.19
N ASP A 185 -5.50 16.66 -22.75
CA ASP A 185 -6.95 16.45 -22.90
C ASP A 185 -7.65 16.40 -21.53
N LEU A 186 -7.00 15.83 -20.53
CA LEU A 186 -7.56 15.68 -19.19
C LEU A 186 -7.58 17.00 -18.39
N LYS A 187 -6.72 17.97 -18.71
CA LYS A 187 -6.65 19.27 -18.01
C LYS A 187 -7.96 20.05 -18.03
N GLN A 188 -8.76 19.88 -19.06
CA GLN A 188 -10.03 20.59 -19.23
C GLN A 188 -11.18 19.94 -18.46
N GLU A 189 -10.95 18.77 -17.87
CA GLU A 189 -11.97 17.95 -17.25
C GLU A 189 -12.01 18.12 -15.73
N THR A 190 -13.10 17.69 -15.12
CA THR A 190 -13.18 17.59 -13.66
C THR A 190 -12.52 16.30 -13.20
N MET A 191 -11.35 16.39 -12.58
CA MET A 191 -10.62 15.22 -12.07
C MET A 191 -11.13 14.80 -10.68
N LEU A 192 -11.58 13.57 -10.56
CA LEU A 192 -11.93 12.96 -9.29
C LEU A 192 -10.67 12.30 -8.69
N LEU A 193 -10.33 12.65 -7.45
CA LEU A 193 -9.09 12.20 -6.80
C LEU A 193 -9.40 11.35 -5.56
N LEU A 194 -8.49 10.45 -5.24
CA LEU A 194 -8.45 9.83 -3.93
C LEU A 194 -8.09 10.85 -2.85
N GLY A 195 -8.59 10.63 -1.63
CA GLY A 195 -8.27 11.45 -0.47
C GLY A 195 -6.79 11.42 -0.11
N ALA A 196 -6.38 12.35 0.76
CA ALA A 196 -5.04 12.42 1.28
C ALA A 196 -4.62 11.10 1.96
N GLY A 197 -3.37 10.69 1.79
CA GLY A 197 -2.81 9.44 2.31
C GLY A 197 -2.75 8.29 1.30
N HIS A 198 -3.51 8.35 0.21
CA HIS A 198 -3.33 7.43 -0.90
C HIS A 198 -2.19 7.88 -1.81
N CYS A 199 -1.11 7.10 -1.91
CA CYS A 199 0.01 7.41 -2.81
C CYS A 199 -0.43 7.51 -4.29
N PHE A 200 -1.52 6.86 -4.68
CA PHE A 200 -2.06 6.96 -6.02
C PHE A 200 -2.59 8.36 -6.36
N ARG A 201 -3.04 9.15 -5.36
CA ARG A 201 -3.34 10.57 -5.53
C ARG A 201 -2.13 11.33 -6.06
N ASP A 202 -0.98 11.11 -5.43
CA ASP A 202 0.27 11.80 -5.79
C ASP A 202 0.70 11.44 -7.21
N HIS A 203 0.61 10.15 -7.58
CA HIS A 203 0.85 9.72 -8.96
C HIS A 203 -0.09 10.39 -9.99
N VAL A 204 -1.37 10.56 -9.66
CA VAL A 204 -2.31 11.28 -10.55
C VAL A 204 -1.89 12.73 -10.70
N LEU A 205 -1.46 13.37 -9.61
CA LEU A 205 -0.99 14.76 -9.62
C LEU A 205 0.37 14.93 -10.32
N GLU A 206 1.20 13.89 -10.40
CA GLU A 206 2.42 13.90 -11.23
C GLU A 206 2.08 13.88 -12.73
N VAL A 207 1.08 13.09 -13.12
CA VAL A 207 0.60 13.04 -14.52
C VAL A 207 -0.11 14.33 -14.94
N CYS A 208 -0.88 14.91 -14.03
CA CYS A 208 -1.69 16.09 -14.26
C CYS A 208 -1.48 17.13 -13.14
N PRO A 209 -0.32 17.84 -13.12
CA PRO A 209 0.05 18.73 -12.01
C PRO A 209 -0.90 19.93 -11.80
N GLU A 210 -1.66 20.29 -12.80
CA GLU A 210 -2.61 21.39 -12.74
C GLU A 210 -3.68 21.17 -11.67
N PHE A 211 -4.08 19.92 -11.44
CA PHE A 211 -5.11 19.59 -10.46
C PHE A 211 -4.66 19.82 -9.01
N ALA A 212 -3.35 19.84 -8.73
CA ALA A 212 -2.83 20.23 -7.44
C ALA A 212 -3.18 21.68 -7.05
N ARG A 213 -3.27 22.57 -8.06
CA ARG A 213 -3.60 23.99 -7.87
C ARG A 213 -5.11 24.21 -7.66
N PHE A 214 -5.94 23.37 -8.25
CA PHE A 214 -7.40 23.48 -8.15
C PHE A 214 -7.97 22.93 -6.85
N SER A 215 -7.27 22.01 -6.16
CA SER A 215 -7.74 21.47 -4.89
C SER A 215 -7.78 22.51 -3.75
N SER A 216 -7.06 23.64 -3.89
CA SER A 216 -6.99 24.69 -2.87
C SER A 216 -7.97 25.87 -3.10
N ASN A 217 -8.44 26.14 -4.31
CA ASN A 217 -9.11 27.41 -4.63
C ASN A 217 -10.44 27.32 -5.41
N ALA A 218 -10.97 26.12 -5.74
CA ALA A 218 -12.19 26.04 -6.55
C ALA A 218 -13.47 26.27 -5.72
N GLU A 219 -14.35 27.19 -6.07
CA GLU A 219 -15.69 27.40 -5.49
C GLU A 219 -16.74 26.49 -6.18
N GLY A 220 -17.60 25.84 -5.40
CA GLY A 220 -18.70 25.02 -5.88
C GLY A 220 -18.51 23.49 -5.72
N ILE A 221 -19.46 22.72 -6.23
CA ILE A 221 -19.54 21.24 -6.13
C ILE A 221 -18.30 20.52 -6.68
N ARG A 222 -17.56 21.16 -7.60
CA ARG A 222 -16.32 20.62 -8.19
C ARG A 222 -15.17 20.43 -7.20
N LYS A 223 -15.26 21.02 -6.00
CA LYS A 223 -14.24 20.99 -4.94
C LYS A 223 -14.25 19.77 -4.05
N SER A 224 -15.32 19.02 -3.97
CA SER A 224 -15.65 18.29 -2.75
C SER A 224 -15.66 16.78 -2.84
N PHE A 225 -15.29 16.15 -3.97
CA PHE A 225 -15.26 14.71 -3.99
C PHE A 225 -13.83 14.18 -3.85
N GLU A 226 -13.41 14.00 -2.60
CA GLU A 226 -12.29 13.13 -2.27
C GLU A 226 -12.85 11.74 -1.88
N GLY A 227 -12.69 10.79 -2.78
CA GLY A 227 -13.13 9.42 -2.53
C GLY A 227 -12.17 8.68 -1.61
N SER A 228 -12.69 7.92 -0.67
CA SER A 228 -11.89 7.02 0.18
C SER A 228 -11.48 5.73 -0.55
N SER A 229 -12.11 5.40 -1.67
CA SER A 229 -11.90 4.17 -2.43
C SER A 229 -11.90 4.45 -3.94
N LEU A 230 -10.98 3.80 -4.65
CA LEU A 230 -10.91 3.88 -6.11
C LEU A 230 -12.17 3.33 -6.77
N GLU A 231 -12.79 2.30 -6.20
CA GLU A 231 -14.06 1.75 -6.70
C GLU A 231 -15.20 2.79 -6.57
N THR A 232 -15.28 3.50 -5.44
CA THR A 232 -16.26 4.59 -5.29
C THR A 232 -16.04 5.68 -6.34
N ILE A 233 -14.79 6.07 -6.61
CA ILE A 233 -14.48 7.05 -7.65
C ILE A 233 -14.91 6.56 -9.03
N LYS A 234 -14.70 5.30 -9.37
CA LYS A 234 -15.16 4.70 -10.65
C LYS A 234 -16.69 4.79 -10.80
N HIS A 235 -17.45 4.54 -9.73
CA HIS A 235 -18.91 4.73 -9.73
C HIS A 235 -19.31 6.21 -9.92
N MET A 236 -18.55 7.14 -9.34
CA MET A 236 -18.82 8.58 -9.57
C MET A 236 -18.49 8.98 -11.01
N VAL A 237 -17.46 8.41 -11.62
CA VAL A 237 -17.21 8.56 -13.08
C VAL A 237 -18.38 8.01 -13.87
N ALA A 238 -18.89 6.82 -13.55
CA ALA A 238 -20.06 6.23 -14.20
C ALA A 238 -21.30 7.13 -14.10
N ALA A 239 -21.46 7.84 -12.98
CA ALA A 239 -22.52 8.82 -12.76
C ALA A 239 -22.31 10.17 -13.49
N GLY A 240 -21.19 10.33 -14.23
CA GLY A 240 -20.92 11.55 -15.00
C GLY A 240 -20.37 12.73 -14.20
N MET A 241 -19.87 12.50 -12.96
CA MET A 241 -19.35 13.57 -12.11
C MET A 241 -17.98 14.11 -12.56
N GLY A 242 -17.25 13.39 -13.41
CA GLY A 242 -15.94 13.77 -13.90
C GLY A 242 -15.17 12.58 -14.44
N VAL A 243 -13.86 12.74 -14.52
CA VAL A 243 -12.92 11.72 -15.00
C VAL A 243 -11.92 11.37 -13.91
N THR A 244 -11.24 10.24 -14.03
CA THR A 244 -10.15 9.88 -13.11
C THR A 244 -9.07 9.08 -13.83
N LEU A 245 -7.93 8.90 -13.17
CA LEU A 245 -6.97 7.86 -13.56
C LEU A 245 -7.19 6.61 -12.71
N VAL A 246 -6.93 5.46 -13.31
CA VAL A 246 -6.97 4.16 -12.63
C VAL A 246 -5.72 3.37 -12.98
N PRO A 247 -5.17 2.57 -12.06
CA PRO A 247 -4.11 1.64 -12.39
C PRO A 247 -4.64 0.54 -13.32
N ARG A 248 -3.78 -0.01 -14.15
CA ARG A 248 -4.14 -0.98 -15.19
C ARG A 248 -4.92 -2.19 -14.68
N LEU A 249 -4.54 -2.72 -13.51
CA LEU A 249 -5.23 -3.85 -12.89
C LEU A 249 -6.63 -3.48 -12.36
N GLY A 250 -6.88 -2.19 -12.10
CA GLY A 250 -8.19 -1.67 -11.72
C GLY A 250 -9.19 -1.57 -12.87
N VAL A 251 -8.76 -1.86 -14.12
CA VAL A 251 -9.64 -1.89 -15.28
C VAL A 251 -10.30 -3.27 -15.39
N PRO A 252 -11.63 -3.35 -15.46
CA PRO A 252 -12.35 -4.62 -15.58
C PRO A 252 -11.87 -5.43 -16.79
N LYS A 253 -11.75 -6.76 -16.65
CA LYS A 253 -11.27 -7.66 -17.73
C LYS A 253 -12.13 -7.55 -19.00
N ARG A 254 -13.43 -7.26 -18.87
CA ARG A 254 -14.35 -7.06 -20.00
C ARG A 254 -13.96 -5.79 -20.78
N ALA A 255 -13.75 -4.68 -20.11
CA ALA A 255 -13.35 -3.41 -20.74
C ALA A 255 -12.01 -3.53 -21.50
N LEU A 256 -11.13 -4.44 -21.07
CA LEU A 256 -9.87 -4.74 -21.77
C LEU A 256 -10.05 -5.45 -23.12
N ARG A 257 -11.11 -6.24 -23.29
CA ARG A 257 -11.45 -6.86 -24.57
C ARG A 257 -11.94 -5.81 -25.57
N ASP A 258 -12.66 -4.80 -25.07
CA ASP A 258 -13.18 -3.71 -25.89
C ASP A 258 -12.08 -2.81 -26.44
N LEU A 259 -10.97 -2.63 -25.71
CA LEU A 259 -9.80 -1.90 -26.20
C LEU A 259 -9.15 -2.55 -27.44
N LYS A 260 -9.27 -3.86 -27.61
CA LYS A 260 -8.74 -4.63 -28.75
C LYS A 260 -9.73 -4.70 -29.91
N ALA A 261 -11.01 -4.33 -29.72
CA ALA A 261 -12.04 -4.40 -30.73
C ALA A 261 -12.05 -3.13 -31.61
N PRO A 262 -12.31 -3.25 -32.95
CA PRO A 262 -12.45 -2.10 -33.82
C PRO A 262 -13.63 -1.23 -33.39
N ALA A 263 -13.51 0.11 -33.55
CA ALA A 263 -14.46 1.11 -33.04
C ALA A 263 -15.94 0.84 -33.41
N LYS A 264 -16.21 0.26 -34.59
CA LYS A 264 -17.56 -0.12 -35.02
C LYS A 264 -18.18 -1.30 -34.26
N ALA A 265 -17.36 -2.20 -33.72
CA ALA A 265 -17.82 -3.36 -32.92
C ALA A 265 -18.14 -2.96 -31.48
N ARG A 266 -17.56 -1.86 -30.98
CA ARG A 266 -17.72 -1.38 -29.61
C ARG A 266 -19.14 -0.89 -29.27
N ARG A 267 -19.91 -0.44 -30.27
CA ARG A 267 -21.29 0.08 -30.10
C ARG A 267 -22.35 -1.00 -29.83
N LYS A 268 -22.05 -2.30 -30.09
CA LYS A 268 -23.04 -3.39 -30.01
C LYS A 268 -23.07 -4.12 -28.66
N LEU A 269 -22.21 -3.77 -27.70
CA LEU A 269 -22.04 -4.47 -26.41
C LEU A 269 -22.77 -3.81 -25.23
N VAL A 270 -23.73 -2.90 -25.54
CA VAL A 270 -24.40 -2.04 -24.51
C VAL A 270 -25.62 -2.71 -23.84
N ASP A 271 -25.90 -3.98 -24.09
CA ASP A 271 -27.14 -4.64 -23.63
C ASP A 271 -27.03 -5.37 -22.26
N ASP A 272 -26.04 -5.08 -21.45
CA ASP A 272 -25.93 -5.67 -20.11
C ASP A 272 -25.85 -4.57 -19.04
N ASP A 273 -26.89 -4.48 -18.22
CA ASP A 273 -27.17 -3.45 -17.19
C ASP A 273 -26.19 -3.49 -16.01
N THR A 274 -24.89 -3.54 -16.26
CA THR A 274 -23.86 -3.45 -15.21
C THR A 274 -23.20 -2.07 -15.22
N ASP A 275 -22.93 -1.50 -14.06
CA ASP A 275 -22.22 -0.21 -13.87
C ASP A 275 -20.92 -0.10 -14.70
N GLU A 276 -20.32 -1.23 -15.07
CA GLU A 276 -19.12 -1.33 -15.91
C GLU A 276 -19.34 -0.80 -17.35
N THR A 277 -20.58 -0.72 -17.84
CA THR A 277 -20.90 -0.23 -19.17
C THR A 277 -20.89 1.31 -19.26
N PHE A 278 -20.97 2.00 -18.13
CA PHE A 278 -21.03 3.46 -18.05
C PHE A 278 -19.66 4.14 -17.97
N VAL A 279 -18.56 3.37 -17.90
CA VAL A 279 -17.18 3.89 -17.87
C VAL A 279 -16.37 3.36 -19.04
N ARG A 280 -15.67 4.26 -19.72
CA ARG A 280 -14.65 3.93 -20.73
C ARG A 280 -13.26 4.11 -20.15
N TYR A 281 -12.38 3.16 -20.46
CA TYR A 281 -10.99 3.19 -20.04
C TYR A 281 -10.10 3.41 -21.27
N LEU A 282 -9.28 4.45 -21.24
CA LEU A 282 -8.46 4.87 -22.37
C LEU A 282 -6.99 4.91 -21.97
N PRO A 283 -6.07 4.43 -22.83
CA PRO A 283 -4.65 4.59 -22.60
C PRO A 283 -4.27 6.07 -22.65
N ILE A 284 -3.31 6.46 -21.81
CA ILE A 284 -2.73 7.79 -21.78
C ILE A 284 -1.49 7.79 -22.66
N VAL A 285 -1.42 8.71 -23.62
CA VAL A 285 -0.32 8.81 -24.58
C VAL A 285 0.08 10.28 -24.72
N ASP A 286 1.23 10.63 -24.18
CA ASP A 286 1.83 11.96 -24.23
C ASP A 286 2.99 11.98 -25.24
N GLY A 287 2.67 12.27 -26.53
CA GLY A 287 3.66 12.29 -27.60
C GLY A 287 3.82 10.94 -28.32
N GLN A 288 4.52 10.97 -29.46
CA GLN A 288 4.61 9.81 -30.38
C GLN A 288 5.40 8.60 -29.85
N ASN A 289 6.27 8.79 -28.86
CA ASN A 289 7.15 7.74 -28.31
C ASN A 289 7.26 7.78 -26.76
N ALA A 290 6.38 8.50 -26.08
CA ALA A 290 6.41 8.56 -24.63
C ALA A 290 5.88 7.25 -24.03
N ALA A 291 6.60 6.71 -23.05
CA ALA A 291 6.09 5.60 -22.25
C ALA A 291 4.81 6.07 -21.51
N PRO A 292 3.79 5.21 -21.37
CA PRO A 292 2.61 5.56 -20.60
C PRO A 292 2.97 5.86 -19.16
N PRO A 293 2.33 6.86 -18.52
CA PRO A 293 2.55 7.09 -17.10
C PRO A 293 2.22 5.84 -16.31
N SER A 294 3.07 5.49 -15.37
CA SER A 294 3.00 4.23 -14.64
C SER A 294 3.51 4.39 -13.21
N ARG A 295 3.20 3.42 -12.36
CA ARG A 295 3.79 3.29 -11.04
C ARG A 295 4.59 2.00 -10.95
N ARG A 296 5.68 2.02 -10.20
CA ARG A 296 6.43 0.82 -9.86
C ARG A 296 5.84 0.19 -8.61
N VAL A 297 5.44 -1.07 -8.71
CA VAL A 297 4.94 -1.86 -7.59
C VAL A 297 6.06 -2.74 -7.07
N VAL A 298 6.23 -2.74 -5.76
CA VAL A 298 7.33 -3.41 -5.07
C VAL A 298 6.83 -4.23 -3.89
N LEU A 299 7.60 -5.25 -3.52
CA LEU A 299 7.50 -5.98 -2.26
C LEU A 299 8.60 -5.46 -1.33
N ALA A 300 8.24 -4.95 -0.17
CA ALA A 300 9.15 -4.41 0.82
C ALA A 300 9.08 -5.20 2.12
N TRP A 301 10.22 -5.35 2.80
CA TRP A 301 10.33 -6.00 4.11
C TRP A 301 11.52 -5.45 4.90
N ARG A 302 11.54 -5.71 6.21
CA ARG A 302 12.69 -5.32 7.04
C ARG A 302 13.93 -6.11 6.65
N ARG A 303 15.09 -5.47 6.59
CA ARG A 303 16.38 -6.16 6.37
C ARG A 303 16.71 -7.19 7.46
N SER A 304 16.16 -6.98 8.67
CA SER A 304 16.28 -7.91 9.81
C SER A 304 15.33 -9.12 9.72
N PHE A 305 14.41 -9.16 8.76
CA PHE A 305 13.46 -10.25 8.59
C PHE A 305 14.17 -11.52 8.11
N THR A 306 14.02 -12.62 8.84
CA THR A 306 14.85 -13.82 8.65
C THR A 306 14.25 -14.90 7.74
N ARG A 307 12.95 -14.78 7.39
CA ARG A 307 12.26 -15.78 6.55
C ARG A 307 12.36 -15.43 5.06
N TYR A 308 13.57 -15.43 4.51
CA TYR A 308 13.81 -15.07 3.10
C TYR A 308 13.10 -16.00 2.11
N GLU A 309 12.99 -17.30 2.46
CA GLU A 309 12.27 -18.28 1.64
C GLU A 309 10.78 -17.97 1.58
N ALA A 310 10.18 -17.45 2.65
CA ALA A 310 8.80 -16.99 2.66
C ALA A 310 8.59 -15.78 1.73
N ILE A 311 9.53 -14.82 1.73
CA ILE A 311 9.52 -13.68 0.80
C ILE A 311 9.66 -14.17 -0.64
N ALA A 312 10.59 -15.08 -0.91
CA ALA A 312 10.80 -15.65 -2.24
C ALA A 312 9.55 -16.43 -2.73
N ALA A 313 8.93 -17.21 -1.85
CA ALA A 313 7.70 -17.95 -2.14
C ALA A 313 6.53 -17.01 -2.45
N LEU A 314 6.36 -15.95 -1.64
CA LEU A 314 5.35 -14.92 -1.89
C LEU A 314 5.58 -14.23 -3.24
N ARG A 315 6.82 -13.80 -3.53
CA ARG A 315 7.17 -13.20 -4.82
C ARG A 315 6.85 -14.13 -5.99
N ASN A 316 7.19 -15.42 -5.88
CA ASN A 316 6.86 -16.41 -6.90
C ASN A 316 5.34 -16.61 -7.05
N ALA A 317 4.56 -16.52 -5.97
CA ALA A 317 3.10 -16.56 -6.04
C ALA A 317 2.54 -15.32 -6.74
N ILE A 318 3.11 -14.14 -6.53
CA ILE A 318 2.75 -12.90 -7.25
C ILE A 318 3.09 -13.03 -8.74
N TYR A 319 4.27 -13.56 -9.08
CA TYR A 319 4.65 -13.78 -10.48
C TYR A 319 3.79 -14.82 -11.19
N ALA A 320 3.15 -15.72 -10.45
CA ALA A 320 2.20 -16.67 -10.99
C ALA A 320 0.81 -16.08 -11.23
N CYS A 321 0.51 -14.87 -10.71
CA CYS A 321 -0.76 -14.21 -10.97
C CYS A 321 -0.84 -13.72 -12.42
N GLU A 322 -2.02 -13.78 -13.02
CA GLU A 322 -2.30 -13.15 -14.30
C GLU A 322 -2.46 -11.63 -14.11
N LEU A 323 -1.44 -10.88 -14.47
CA LEU A 323 -1.41 -9.42 -14.38
C LEU A 323 -1.46 -8.81 -15.78
N PRO A 324 -2.64 -8.69 -16.42
CA PRO A 324 -2.74 -8.27 -17.81
C PRO A 324 -2.39 -6.81 -18.01
N GLY A 325 -1.37 -6.55 -18.85
CA GLY A 325 -0.98 -5.21 -19.26
C GLY A 325 -0.08 -4.47 -18.27
N VAL A 326 0.51 -5.16 -17.31
CA VAL A 326 1.65 -4.68 -16.53
C VAL A 326 2.97 -5.14 -17.15
N HIS A 327 4.05 -4.44 -16.88
CA HIS A 327 5.41 -4.79 -17.30
C HIS A 327 6.13 -5.43 -16.12
N ARG A 328 6.32 -6.75 -16.16
CA ARG A 328 7.04 -7.48 -15.10
C ARG A 328 8.52 -7.12 -15.12
N ILE A 329 9.08 -6.96 -13.93
CA ILE A 329 10.50 -6.75 -13.71
C ILE A 329 11.07 -8.09 -13.26
N THR A 330 11.96 -8.66 -14.06
CA THR A 330 12.58 -9.98 -13.84
C THR A 330 14.01 -9.83 -13.32
#